data_67eb4c2071eb3709c34282588c7b3554
#
_entry.id   67eb4c2071eb3709c34282588c7b3554
#
_cell.length_a   1.000
_cell.length_b   1.000
_cell.length_c   1.000
_cell.angle_alpha   90.00
_cell.angle_beta   90.00
_cell.angle_gamma   90.00
#
_symmetry.space_group_name_H-M   'P 1'
#
loop_
_entity.id
_entity.type
_entity.pdbx_description
1 polymer ?
#
loop_
_entity_poly.entity_id
_entity_poly.type
_entity_poly.pdbx_seq_one_letter_code
_entity_poly.pdbx_strand_id
1 'polypeptide(L)'
;SLRERETLWAIAPHLIAPLRFVLPHQKGLRPAWLIRLGLFLYDHLGGRKLLSASRSIRLRSSEIGAPLKPSFDKAFEYSDCRVDDARLVVLNAMDAASQGAHIHVQTRVTKAARVDGQWSVETKNETTGETETIRAKILINASGPWVSEMVETIDAVSSASAAKLVKGSHIVVPALFSHDKAYIFQNPD
;
A
#
# COMPACT_ATOMS: atom_id res chain seq x y z
N SER A 1 4.45 -7.76 -4.93
CA SER A 1 5.75 -8.42 -5.09
C SER A 1 6.79 -7.45 -5.65
N LEU A 2 8.07 -7.81 -5.60
CA LEU A 2 9.16 -6.94 -6.10
C LEU A 2 9.03 -6.71 -7.62
N ARG A 3 8.63 -7.72 -8.36
CA ARG A 3 8.39 -7.63 -9.82
C ARG A 3 7.31 -6.60 -10.15
N GLU A 4 6.20 -6.60 -9.43
CA GLU A 4 5.13 -5.63 -9.64
C GLU A 4 5.59 -4.18 -9.45
N ARG A 5 6.44 -3.93 -8.43
CA ARG A 5 7.00 -2.59 -8.20
C ARG A 5 7.87 -2.12 -9.34
N GLU A 6 8.73 -2.99 -9.86
CA GLU A 6 9.56 -2.67 -11.03
C GLU A 6 8.72 -2.49 -12.30
N THR A 7 7.65 -3.28 -12.46
CA THR A 7 6.69 -3.12 -13.57
C THR A 7 5.97 -1.77 -13.46
N LEU A 8 5.43 -1.44 -12.30
CA LEU A 8 4.75 -0.17 -12.06
C LEU A 8 5.70 1.01 -12.25
N TRP A 9 6.93 0.91 -11.78
CA TRP A 9 7.94 1.96 -12.02
C TRP A 9 8.24 2.12 -13.50
N ALA A 10 8.35 1.04 -14.25
CA ALA A 10 8.62 1.09 -15.69
C ALA A 10 7.48 1.74 -16.49
N ILE A 11 6.21 1.48 -16.11
CA ILE A 11 5.05 2.03 -16.83
C ILE A 11 4.61 3.43 -16.33
N ALA A 12 4.94 3.78 -15.10
CA ALA A 12 4.55 5.05 -14.49
C ALA A 12 5.73 5.75 -13.76
N PRO A 13 6.87 6.02 -14.44
CA PRO A 13 8.06 6.59 -13.82
C PRO A 13 7.85 8.02 -13.30
N HIS A 14 6.83 8.71 -13.75
CA HIS A 14 6.42 10.03 -13.30
C HIS A 14 5.66 10.03 -11.97
N LEU A 15 5.20 8.86 -11.51
CA LEU A 15 4.47 8.68 -10.26
C LEU A 15 5.27 7.87 -9.24
N ILE A 16 6.07 6.94 -9.73
CA ILE A 16 6.75 5.92 -8.94
C ILE A 16 8.25 6.14 -9.06
N ALA A 17 8.91 6.25 -7.93
CA ALA A 17 10.35 6.39 -7.85
C ALA A 17 10.95 5.43 -6.83
N PRO A 18 12.18 4.94 -7.06
CA PRO A 18 12.86 4.10 -6.09
C PRO A 18 13.11 4.89 -4.80
N LEU A 19 12.96 4.20 -3.67
CA LEU A 19 13.26 4.72 -2.34
C LEU A 19 14.08 3.70 -1.56
N ARG A 20 15.16 4.17 -0.94
CA ARG A 20 15.97 3.34 -0.06
C ARG A 20 15.46 3.44 1.36
N PHE A 21 15.13 2.30 1.95
CA PHE A 21 14.72 2.18 3.34
C PHE A 21 15.87 1.72 4.22
N VAL A 22 15.99 2.35 5.36
CA VAL A 22 16.93 2.00 6.41
C VAL A 22 16.16 1.42 7.58
N LEU A 23 16.49 0.20 7.96
CA LEU A 23 15.93 -0.53 9.09
C LEU A 23 16.98 -0.58 10.21
N PRO A 24 16.98 0.35 11.17
CA PRO A 24 17.88 0.32 12.31
C PRO A 24 17.61 -0.91 13.18
N HIS A 25 18.66 -1.62 13.54
CA HIS A 25 18.57 -2.83 14.34
C HIS A 25 18.96 -2.56 15.79
N GLN A 26 18.16 -3.04 16.73
CA GLN A 26 18.43 -2.94 18.17
C GLN A 26 18.27 -4.27 18.86
N LYS A 27 18.79 -4.39 20.08
CA LYS A 27 18.60 -5.57 20.93
C LYS A 27 17.13 -5.73 21.26
N GLY A 28 16.66 -6.98 21.32
CA GLY A 28 15.25 -7.32 21.56
C GLY A 28 14.43 -7.58 20.30
N LEU A 29 14.95 -7.20 19.12
CA LEU A 29 14.36 -7.56 17.84
C LEU A 29 14.84 -8.94 17.36
N ARG A 30 14.28 -9.40 16.24
CA ARG A 30 14.74 -10.63 15.56
C ARG A 30 16.25 -10.59 15.34
N PRO A 31 16.95 -11.72 15.47
CA PRO A 31 18.39 -11.76 15.26
C PRO A 31 18.82 -11.15 13.92
N ALA A 32 19.89 -10.38 13.93
CA ALA A 32 20.39 -9.68 12.74
C ALA A 32 20.65 -10.61 11.55
N TRP A 33 21.13 -11.84 11.80
CA TRP A 33 21.35 -12.83 10.75
C TRP A 33 20.05 -13.27 10.06
N LEU A 34 18.95 -13.38 10.84
CA LEU A 34 17.65 -13.78 10.31
C LEU A 34 17.06 -12.68 9.43
N ILE A 35 17.19 -11.40 9.84
CA ILE A 35 16.78 -10.27 9.01
C ILE A 35 17.62 -10.26 7.73
N ARG A 36 18.93 -10.49 7.81
CA ARG A 36 19.81 -10.53 6.65
C ARG A 36 19.46 -11.66 5.69
N LEU A 37 19.10 -12.84 6.23
CA LEU A 37 18.63 -13.97 5.42
C LEU A 37 17.30 -13.62 4.73
N GLY A 38 16.35 -13.01 5.44
CA GLY A 38 15.08 -12.58 4.86
C GLY A 38 15.28 -11.57 3.73
N LEU A 39 16.17 -10.58 3.90
CA LEU A 39 16.50 -9.62 2.86
C LEU A 39 17.25 -10.25 1.68
N PHE A 40 18.09 -11.24 1.93
CA PHE A 40 18.72 -12.02 0.86
C PHE A 40 17.67 -12.77 0.02
N LEU A 41 16.74 -13.44 0.66
CA LEU A 41 15.63 -14.09 -0.03
C LEU A 41 14.76 -13.08 -0.79
N TYR A 42 14.46 -11.94 -0.19
CA TYR A 42 13.74 -10.85 -0.83
C TYR A 42 14.44 -10.38 -2.12
N ASP A 43 15.76 -10.18 -2.10
CA ASP A 43 16.53 -9.77 -3.26
C ASP A 43 16.53 -10.80 -4.40
N HIS A 44 16.51 -12.10 -4.08
CA HIS A 44 16.70 -13.17 -5.07
C HIS A 44 15.39 -13.81 -5.54
N LEU A 45 14.44 -14.03 -4.64
CA LEU A 45 13.15 -14.64 -5.01
C LEU A 45 12.22 -13.68 -5.75
N GLY A 46 12.39 -12.36 -5.55
CA GLY A 46 11.59 -11.33 -6.21
C GLY A 46 11.88 -11.11 -7.69
N GLY A 47 12.96 -11.69 -8.23
CA GLY A 47 13.36 -11.48 -9.64
C GLY A 47 13.73 -10.02 -9.95
N ARG A 48 14.40 -9.34 -9.01
CA ARG A 48 14.88 -7.97 -9.10
C ARG A 48 15.70 -7.72 -10.37
N LYS A 49 15.44 -6.61 -11.07
CA LYS A 49 16.18 -6.19 -12.27
C LYS A 49 16.74 -4.78 -12.15
N LEU A 50 15.97 -3.84 -11.61
CA LEU A 50 16.28 -2.41 -11.58
C LEU A 50 16.66 -1.90 -10.19
N LEU A 51 16.01 -2.40 -9.14
CA LEU A 51 16.23 -1.93 -7.77
C LEU A 51 17.56 -2.46 -7.20
N SER A 52 18.27 -1.63 -6.44
CA SER A 52 19.54 -2.00 -5.81
C SER A 52 19.36 -3.06 -4.72
N ALA A 53 20.37 -3.92 -4.53
CA ALA A 53 20.36 -4.96 -3.50
C ALA A 53 20.32 -4.40 -2.08
N SER A 54 19.85 -5.24 -1.16
CA SER A 54 19.95 -4.97 0.27
C SER A 54 21.39 -5.08 0.77
N ARG A 55 21.72 -4.27 1.77
CA ARG A 55 23.05 -4.31 2.42
C ARG A 55 22.97 -4.02 3.93
N SER A 56 23.98 -4.45 4.66
CA SER A 56 24.17 -4.07 6.05
C SER A 56 24.98 -2.78 6.14
N ILE A 57 24.60 -1.89 7.07
CA ILE A 57 25.26 -0.60 7.30
C ILE A 57 25.69 -0.51 8.75
N ARG A 58 26.91 0.04 8.98
CA ARG A 58 27.35 0.50 10.30
C ARG A 58 26.94 1.95 10.46
N LEU A 59 26.04 2.23 11.40
CA LEU A 59 25.46 3.57 11.57
C LEU A 59 26.45 4.57 12.13
N ARG A 60 27.34 4.16 13.05
CA ARG A 60 28.31 5.06 13.70
C ARG A 60 29.30 5.71 12.74
N SER A 61 29.59 5.07 11.64
CA SER A 61 30.53 5.57 10.60
C SER A 61 29.81 6.06 9.34
N SER A 62 28.53 6.31 9.42
CA SER A 62 27.70 6.67 8.27
C SER A 62 26.88 7.92 8.55
N GLU A 63 26.77 8.81 7.58
CA GLU A 63 25.88 9.97 7.61
C GLU A 63 24.42 9.56 7.91
N ILE A 64 24.01 8.36 7.47
CA ILE A 64 22.69 7.77 7.75
C ILE A 64 22.46 7.57 9.27
N GLY A 65 23.51 7.39 10.05
CA GLY A 65 23.41 7.25 11.49
C GLY A 65 23.27 8.56 12.26
N ALA A 66 23.62 9.70 11.65
CA ALA A 66 23.69 10.99 12.33
C ALA A 66 22.36 11.42 13.01
N PRO A 67 21.16 11.23 12.40
CA PRO A 67 19.91 11.60 13.05
C PRO A 67 19.42 10.57 14.08
N LEU A 68 20.11 9.44 14.26
CA LEU A 68 19.67 8.34 15.11
C LEU A 68 20.32 8.38 16.49
N LYS A 69 19.63 7.80 17.47
CA LYS A 69 20.21 7.63 18.81
C LYS A 69 21.48 6.78 18.76
N PRO A 70 22.51 7.07 19.59
CA PRO A 70 23.75 6.30 19.62
C PRO A 70 23.62 4.81 19.96
N SER A 71 22.46 4.40 20.48
CA SER A 71 22.12 2.99 20.74
C SER A 71 21.95 2.14 19.47
N PHE A 72 21.72 2.79 18.33
CA PHE A 72 21.67 2.11 17.04
C PHE A 72 23.07 2.04 16.44
N ASP A 73 23.64 0.86 16.34
CA ASP A 73 24.99 0.62 15.79
C ASP A 73 24.94 0.06 14.36
N LYS A 74 23.92 -0.75 14.07
CA LYS A 74 23.75 -1.46 12.82
C LYS A 74 22.38 -1.22 12.21
N ALA A 75 22.33 -1.15 10.90
CA ALA A 75 21.07 -1.12 10.13
C ALA A 75 21.14 -2.04 8.91
N PHE A 76 19.99 -2.30 8.33
CA PHE A 76 19.85 -2.91 7.02
C PHE A 76 19.23 -1.90 6.07
N GLU A 77 19.80 -1.77 4.90
CA GLU A 77 19.26 -0.94 3.82
C GLU A 77 18.71 -1.84 2.72
N TYR A 78 17.51 -1.55 2.25
CA TYR A 78 16.87 -2.26 1.15
C TYR A 78 16.10 -1.30 0.25
N SER A 79 15.78 -1.74 -0.95
CA SER A 79 15.06 -0.92 -1.93
C SER A 79 13.57 -1.24 -1.91
N ASP A 80 12.79 -0.18 -2.02
CA ASP A 80 11.38 -0.21 -2.34
C ASP A 80 11.06 0.95 -3.29
N CYS A 81 9.81 1.23 -3.54
CA CYS A 81 9.36 2.38 -4.31
C CYS A 81 8.48 3.28 -3.45
N ARG A 82 8.60 4.58 -3.66
CA ARG A 82 7.59 5.56 -3.25
C ARG A 82 6.65 5.80 -4.42
N VAL A 83 5.42 6.12 -4.12
CA VAL A 83 4.40 6.44 -5.12
C VAL A 83 3.61 7.68 -4.68
N ASP A 84 3.20 8.47 -5.65
CA ASP A 84 2.11 9.43 -5.46
C ASP A 84 0.79 8.65 -5.60
N ASP A 85 0.31 8.13 -4.47
CA ASP A 85 -0.81 7.18 -4.41
C ASP A 85 -2.13 7.82 -4.85
N ALA A 86 -2.39 9.06 -4.45
CA ALA A 86 -3.59 9.78 -4.85
C ALA A 86 -3.64 9.97 -6.37
N ARG A 87 -2.52 10.38 -6.95
CA ARG A 87 -2.39 10.58 -8.39
C ARG A 87 -2.47 9.26 -9.15
N LEU A 88 -1.90 8.18 -8.60
CA LEU A 88 -2.02 6.84 -9.20
C LEU A 88 -3.48 6.39 -9.29
N VAL A 89 -4.28 6.61 -8.24
CA VAL A 89 -5.72 6.29 -8.23
C VAL A 89 -6.45 7.09 -9.30
N VAL A 90 -6.22 8.40 -9.39
CA VAL A 90 -6.86 9.26 -10.39
C VAL A 90 -6.51 8.81 -11.81
N LEU A 91 -5.25 8.52 -12.10
CA LEU A 91 -4.83 8.09 -13.43
C LEU A 91 -5.37 6.71 -13.80
N ASN A 92 -5.46 5.78 -12.85
CA ASN A 92 -6.12 4.49 -13.11
C ASN A 92 -7.61 4.66 -13.43
N ALA A 93 -8.30 5.57 -12.74
CA ALA A 93 -9.70 5.87 -13.04
C ALA A 93 -9.86 6.53 -14.41
N MET A 94 -8.98 7.46 -14.76
CA MET A 94 -8.97 8.10 -16.08
C MET A 94 -8.70 7.10 -17.21
N ASP A 95 -7.74 6.20 -17.02
CA ASP A 95 -7.44 5.16 -18.00
C ASP A 95 -8.63 4.22 -18.18
N ALA A 96 -9.24 3.75 -17.09
CA ALA A 96 -10.44 2.93 -17.15
C ALA A 96 -11.59 3.66 -17.89
N ALA A 97 -11.81 4.94 -17.61
CA ALA A 97 -12.82 5.74 -18.29
C ALA A 97 -12.54 5.87 -19.80
N SER A 98 -11.27 6.04 -20.19
CA SER A 98 -10.88 6.09 -21.61
C SER A 98 -11.16 4.77 -22.36
N GLN A 99 -11.24 3.67 -21.63
CA GLN A 99 -11.58 2.34 -22.14
C GLN A 99 -13.08 1.99 -22.00
N GLY A 100 -13.91 2.96 -21.65
CA GLY A 100 -15.37 2.83 -21.60
C GLY A 100 -15.93 2.46 -20.22
N ALA A 101 -15.16 2.48 -19.15
CA ALA A 101 -15.69 2.32 -17.81
C ALA A 101 -16.42 3.59 -17.33
N HIS A 102 -17.52 3.40 -16.62
CA HIS A 102 -18.23 4.49 -15.94
C HIS A 102 -17.67 4.67 -14.54
N ILE A 103 -17.15 5.87 -14.26
CA ILE A 103 -16.57 6.23 -12.95
C ILE A 103 -17.58 7.11 -12.20
N HIS A 104 -18.16 6.57 -11.14
CA HIS A 104 -19.12 7.27 -10.30
C HIS A 104 -18.42 7.77 -9.03
N VAL A 105 -18.07 9.04 -8.99
CA VAL A 105 -17.54 9.71 -7.80
C VAL A 105 -18.69 10.16 -6.89
N GLN A 106 -18.41 10.33 -5.59
CA GLN A 106 -19.43 10.74 -4.60
C GLN A 106 -20.67 9.85 -4.60
N THR A 107 -20.51 8.57 -4.95
CA THR A 107 -21.61 7.62 -5.12
C THR A 107 -21.40 6.42 -4.20
N ARG A 108 -22.34 6.24 -3.28
CA ARG A 108 -22.35 5.14 -2.31
C ARG A 108 -23.18 3.98 -2.80
N VAL A 109 -22.71 2.77 -2.66
CA VAL A 109 -23.53 1.56 -2.77
C VAL A 109 -24.33 1.42 -1.47
N THR A 110 -25.65 1.40 -1.59
CA THR A 110 -26.59 1.31 -0.45
C THR A 110 -27.12 -0.09 -0.25
N LYS A 111 -27.21 -0.87 -1.34
CA LYS A 111 -27.65 -2.26 -1.32
C LYS A 111 -27.10 -3.03 -2.51
N ALA A 112 -26.82 -4.32 -2.32
CA ALA A 112 -26.52 -5.23 -3.42
C ALA A 112 -27.16 -6.59 -3.16
N ALA A 113 -27.86 -7.12 -4.16
CA ALA A 113 -28.55 -8.41 -4.09
C ALA A 113 -28.42 -9.19 -5.40
N ARG A 114 -28.55 -10.52 -5.32
CA ARG A 114 -28.67 -11.37 -6.51
C ARG A 114 -30.12 -11.43 -6.98
N VAL A 115 -30.36 -11.01 -8.22
CA VAL A 115 -31.66 -11.05 -8.87
C VAL A 115 -31.49 -11.65 -10.26
N ASP A 116 -32.18 -12.72 -10.57
CA ASP A 116 -32.15 -13.43 -11.88
C ASP A 116 -30.71 -13.78 -12.34
N GLY A 117 -29.86 -14.22 -11.39
CA GLY A 117 -28.48 -14.62 -11.68
C GLY A 117 -27.49 -13.46 -11.86
N GLN A 118 -27.93 -12.22 -11.80
CA GLN A 118 -27.12 -11.01 -11.86
C GLN A 118 -27.10 -10.29 -10.52
N TRP A 119 -26.13 -9.40 -10.34
CA TRP A 119 -26.13 -8.44 -9.26
C TRP A 119 -27.03 -7.24 -9.61
N SER A 120 -27.92 -6.89 -8.70
CA SER A 120 -28.66 -5.63 -8.67
C SER A 120 -28.05 -4.77 -7.57
N VAL A 121 -27.45 -3.66 -7.93
CA VAL A 121 -26.70 -2.78 -7.03
C VAL A 121 -27.39 -1.43 -6.99
N GLU A 122 -27.92 -1.08 -5.82
CA GLU A 122 -28.50 0.23 -5.59
C GLU A 122 -27.39 1.21 -5.16
N THR A 123 -27.36 2.35 -5.80
CA THR A 123 -26.39 3.41 -5.54
C THR A 123 -27.11 4.72 -5.21
N LYS A 124 -26.44 5.58 -4.43
CA LYS A 124 -26.91 6.92 -4.11
C LYS A 124 -25.78 7.91 -4.33
N ASN A 125 -26.02 8.95 -5.09
CA ASN A 125 -25.12 10.09 -5.19
C ASN A 125 -25.23 10.93 -3.91
N GLU A 126 -24.14 11.07 -3.19
CA GLU A 126 -24.11 11.77 -1.90
C GLU A 126 -24.24 13.31 -2.06
N THR A 127 -24.03 13.83 -3.26
CA THR A 127 -24.15 15.27 -3.53
C THR A 127 -25.56 15.65 -3.97
N THR A 128 -26.15 14.88 -4.91
CA THR A 128 -27.48 15.19 -5.48
C THR A 128 -28.61 14.47 -4.76
N GLY A 129 -28.30 13.37 -4.05
CA GLY A 129 -29.30 12.50 -3.43
C GLY A 129 -30.01 11.54 -4.40
N GLU A 130 -29.65 11.59 -5.68
CA GLU A 130 -30.21 10.71 -6.71
C GLU A 130 -29.82 9.26 -6.47
N THR A 131 -30.75 8.35 -6.73
CA THR A 131 -30.54 6.91 -6.62
C THR A 131 -30.62 6.26 -7.98
N GLU A 132 -29.77 5.25 -8.20
CA GLU A 132 -29.74 4.45 -9.44
C GLU A 132 -29.60 2.97 -9.10
N THR A 133 -30.12 2.10 -9.95
CA THR A 133 -29.91 0.66 -9.87
C THR A 133 -29.07 0.18 -11.06
N ILE A 134 -27.91 -0.37 -10.76
CA ILE A 134 -26.97 -0.90 -11.75
C ILE A 134 -27.05 -2.43 -11.75
N ARG A 135 -27.15 -3.04 -12.94
CA ARG A 135 -27.06 -4.49 -13.10
C ARG A 135 -25.66 -4.92 -13.55
N ALA A 136 -25.11 -5.95 -12.91
CA ALA A 136 -23.77 -6.46 -13.21
C ALA A 136 -23.70 -7.99 -13.10
N LYS A 137 -22.85 -8.59 -13.92
CA LYS A 137 -22.55 -10.04 -13.84
C LYS A 137 -21.69 -10.38 -12.61
N ILE A 138 -20.77 -9.49 -12.27
CA ILE A 138 -19.79 -9.65 -11.18
C ILE A 138 -19.80 -8.37 -10.34
N LEU A 139 -19.75 -8.54 -9.02
CA LEU A 139 -19.55 -7.47 -8.05
C LEU A 139 -18.19 -7.69 -7.36
N ILE A 140 -17.35 -6.66 -7.36
CA ILE A 140 -16.04 -6.70 -6.70
C ILE A 140 -16.06 -5.68 -5.56
N ASN A 141 -15.89 -6.17 -4.32
CA ASN A 141 -15.73 -5.32 -3.16
C ASN A 141 -14.23 -4.97 -2.99
N ALA A 142 -13.87 -3.75 -3.33
CA ALA A 142 -12.53 -3.19 -3.18
C ALA A 142 -12.54 -1.95 -2.27
N SER A 143 -13.45 -1.88 -1.30
CA SER A 143 -13.72 -0.72 -0.45
C SER A 143 -12.68 -0.49 0.68
N GLY A 144 -11.52 -1.18 0.64
CA GLY A 144 -10.42 -0.97 1.59
C GLY A 144 -10.87 -1.14 3.05
N PRO A 145 -10.69 -0.14 3.93
CA PRO A 145 -11.06 -0.24 5.35
C PRO A 145 -12.57 -0.47 5.59
N TRP A 146 -13.40 -0.11 4.65
CA TRP A 146 -14.87 -0.26 4.71
C TRP A 146 -15.37 -1.60 4.19
N VAL A 147 -14.46 -2.56 3.90
CA VAL A 147 -14.83 -3.86 3.34
C VAL A 147 -15.88 -4.61 4.19
N SER A 148 -15.78 -4.55 5.52
CA SER A 148 -16.73 -5.21 6.41
C SER A 148 -18.10 -4.53 6.40
N GLU A 149 -18.14 -3.20 6.43
CA GLU A 149 -19.37 -2.42 6.31
C GLU A 149 -20.07 -2.70 4.95
N MET A 150 -19.28 -2.77 3.88
CA MET A 150 -19.80 -3.07 2.56
C MET A 150 -20.42 -4.48 2.49
N VAL A 151 -19.85 -5.46 3.19
CA VAL A 151 -20.40 -6.83 3.23
C VAL A 151 -21.78 -6.85 3.89
N GLU A 152 -22.03 -6.02 4.89
CA GLU A 152 -23.34 -5.91 5.56
C GLU A 152 -24.44 -5.37 4.62
N THR A 153 -24.06 -4.64 3.57
CA THR A 153 -25.01 -4.14 2.55
C THR A 153 -25.35 -5.16 1.48
N ILE A 154 -24.72 -6.34 1.49
CA ILE A 154 -24.88 -7.40 0.49
C ILE A 154 -25.78 -8.51 1.05
N ASP A 155 -26.99 -8.62 0.56
CA ASP A 155 -28.00 -9.59 1.03
C ASP A 155 -27.61 -11.08 0.91
N ALA A 156 -26.58 -11.41 0.13
CA ALA A 156 -26.21 -12.79 -0.20
C ALA A 156 -25.03 -13.35 0.62
N VAL A 157 -24.46 -12.59 1.54
CA VAL A 157 -23.23 -12.99 2.26
C VAL A 157 -23.55 -13.21 3.75
N SER A 158 -23.73 -14.45 4.14
CA SER A 158 -23.78 -14.85 5.55
C SER A 158 -22.36 -15.08 6.06
N SER A 159 -21.86 -14.24 6.96
CA SER A 159 -20.58 -14.30 7.66
C SER A 159 -19.31 -14.07 6.80
N ALA A 160 -18.89 -12.83 6.68
CA ALA A 160 -17.49 -12.52 6.37
C ALA A 160 -16.67 -12.48 7.67
N SER A 161 -15.48 -13.06 7.65
CA SER A 161 -14.50 -12.80 8.71
C SER A 161 -14.27 -11.31 8.83
N ALA A 162 -14.46 -10.74 10.01
CA ALA A 162 -14.25 -9.33 10.25
C ALA A 162 -12.79 -8.95 9.92
N ALA A 163 -12.62 -7.93 9.09
CA ALA A 163 -11.30 -7.41 8.80
C ALA A 163 -10.70 -6.76 10.05
N LYS A 164 -9.47 -7.11 10.42
CA LYS A 164 -8.76 -6.44 11.50
C LYS A 164 -8.27 -5.09 11.01
N LEU A 165 -8.88 -4.02 11.48
CA LEU A 165 -8.47 -2.66 11.14
C LEU A 165 -7.23 -2.25 11.96
N VAL A 166 -6.22 -1.73 11.27
CA VAL A 166 -5.04 -1.13 11.87
C VAL A 166 -5.00 0.34 11.49
N LYS A 167 -5.01 1.21 12.51
CA LYS A 167 -4.96 2.66 12.29
C LYS A 167 -3.51 3.11 12.11
N GLY A 168 -3.20 3.74 10.97
CA GLY A 168 -1.98 4.52 10.74
C GLY A 168 -2.27 6.02 10.84
N SER A 169 -1.29 6.79 11.30
CA SER A 169 -1.38 8.26 11.36
C SER A 169 -0.13 8.87 10.74
N HIS A 170 -0.29 9.96 10.01
CA HIS A 170 0.80 10.74 9.43
C HIS A 170 0.88 12.10 10.09
N ILE A 171 2.10 12.58 10.30
CA ILE A 171 2.39 13.95 10.71
C ILE A 171 3.34 14.58 9.69
N VAL A 172 3.16 15.85 9.42
CA VAL A 172 4.07 16.63 8.57
C VAL A 172 5.00 17.41 9.47
N VAL A 173 6.29 17.25 9.26
CA VAL A 173 7.35 17.92 10.02
C VAL A 173 8.38 18.52 9.07
N PRO A 174 9.17 19.52 9.51
CA PRO A 174 10.35 19.97 8.75
C PRO A 174 11.31 18.80 8.50
N ALA A 175 12.12 18.91 7.43
CA ALA A 175 13.13 17.89 7.12
C ALA A 175 14.06 17.65 8.30
N LEU A 176 14.13 16.41 8.76
CA LEU A 176 14.93 16.01 9.94
C LEU A 176 16.37 15.63 9.59
N PHE A 177 16.67 15.41 8.30
CA PHE A 177 17.97 15.00 7.78
C PHE A 177 18.10 15.36 6.30
N SER A 178 19.33 15.39 5.78
CA SER A 178 19.64 15.88 4.43
C SER A 178 19.63 14.80 3.34
N HIS A 179 19.66 13.51 3.71
CA HIS A 179 19.69 12.43 2.73
C HIS A 179 18.27 12.02 2.28
N ASP A 180 18.18 11.32 1.17
CA ASP A 180 16.95 10.89 0.47
C ASP A 180 16.37 9.54 0.94
N LYS A 181 16.89 8.96 2.04
CA LYS A 181 16.44 7.66 2.54
C LYS A 181 15.35 7.81 3.58
N ALA A 182 14.47 6.79 3.67
CA ALA A 182 13.45 6.68 4.70
C ALA A 182 13.86 5.70 5.79
N TYR A 183 13.44 5.94 7.03
CA TYR A 183 13.65 5.01 8.14
C TYR A 183 12.39 4.22 8.45
N ILE A 184 12.56 2.93 8.73
CA ILE A 184 11.52 2.08 9.30
C ILE A 184 12.02 1.55 10.63
N PHE A 185 11.30 1.88 11.69
CA PHE A 185 11.61 1.37 13.03
C PHE A 185 10.67 0.22 13.37
N GLN A 186 11.25 -0.86 13.89
CA GLN A 186 10.52 -1.93 14.52
C GLN A 186 10.65 -1.79 16.03
N ASN A 187 9.54 -1.75 16.73
CA ASN A 187 9.54 -1.78 18.18
C ASN A 187 9.31 -3.21 18.67
N PRO A 188 9.86 -3.61 19.82
CA PRO A 188 9.42 -4.82 20.50
C PRO A 188 7.92 -4.67 20.83
N ASP A 189 7.14 -5.70 20.58
CA ASP A 189 5.74 -5.79 20.98
C ASP A 189 5.61 -5.97 22.51
#